data_88c9e2c2c93de4e1490cebdab938ef7d
#
_entry.id   88c9e2c2c93de4e1490cebdab938ef7d
#
_cell.length_a   1.000
_cell.length_b   1.000
_cell.length_c   1.000
_cell.angle_alpha   90.00
_cell.angle_beta   90.00
_cell.angle_gamma   90.00
#
_symmetry.space_group_name_H-M   'P 1'
#
loop_
_entity.id
_entity.type
_entity.pdbx_description
1 polymer ?
#
loop_
_entity_poly.entity_id
_entity_poly.type
_entity_poly.pdbx_seq_one_letter_code
_entity_poly.pdbx_strand_id
1 'polypeptide(L)' 'MVKVIYEGDDFKRMLREDKIALERLVAQGKIGIHEVKYKDTKIKVEIKKKGMDLVVKRFRAM' A
#
# COMPACT_ATOMS: atom_id res chain seq x y z
N MET A 1 -0.97 -19.01 1.02
CA MET A 1 -0.27 -17.82 0.57
C MET A 1 -1.13 -16.57 0.77
N VAL A 2 -0.52 -15.53 1.28
CA VAL A 2 -1.21 -14.26 1.46
C VAL A 2 -1.16 -13.49 0.15
N LYS A 3 -2.31 -13.12 -0.37
CA LYS A 3 -2.39 -12.24 -1.53
C LYS A 3 -2.42 -10.79 -1.06
N VAL A 4 -1.80 -9.94 -1.85
CA VAL A 4 -1.85 -8.50 -1.61
C VAL A 4 -2.67 -7.87 -2.71
N ILE A 5 -3.74 -7.20 -2.30
CA ILE A 5 -4.66 -6.55 -3.23
C ILE A 5 -4.46 -5.05 -3.12
N TYR A 6 -4.12 -4.40 -4.23
CA TYR A 6 -3.95 -2.97 -4.27
C TYR A 6 -5.19 -2.33 -4.88
N GLU A 7 -5.88 -1.51 -4.09
CA GLU A 7 -7.06 -0.80 -4.55
C GLU A 7 -6.69 0.62 -4.96
N GLY A 8 -7.11 1.02 -6.16
CA GLY A 8 -6.90 2.37 -6.67
C GLY A 8 -5.83 2.43 -7.76
N ASP A 9 -6.01 3.40 -8.66
CA ASP A 9 -5.12 3.55 -9.81
C ASP A 9 -3.75 4.09 -9.44
N ASP A 10 -3.64 4.76 -8.29
CA ASP A 10 -2.37 5.31 -7.84
C ASP A 10 -1.32 4.20 -7.67
N PHE A 11 -1.76 3.04 -7.18
CA PHE A 11 -0.84 1.94 -6.93
C PHE A 11 -0.34 1.29 -8.22
N LYS A 12 -1.11 1.33 -9.29
CA LYS A 12 -0.66 0.78 -10.58
C LYS A 12 0.60 1.50 -11.06
N ARG A 13 0.60 2.83 -10.92
CA ARG A 13 1.76 3.63 -11.29
C ARG A 13 2.94 3.37 -10.35
N MET A 14 2.68 3.32 -9.05
CA MET A 14 3.73 3.06 -8.07
C MET A 14 4.38 1.69 -8.27
N LEU A 15 3.58 0.67 -8.55
CA LEU A 15 4.10 -0.67 -8.79
C LEU A 15 4.95 -0.73 -10.05
N ARG A 16 4.65 0.12 -11.02
CA ARG A 16 5.42 0.19 -12.25
C ARG A 16 6.74 0.95 -12.06
N GLU A 17 6.71 2.03 -11.30
CA GLU A 17 7.85 2.93 -11.17
C GLU A 17 8.71 2.65 -9.93
N ASP A 18 8.08 2.29 -8.82
CA ASP A 18 8.81 2.03 -7.57
C ASP A 18 8.13 0.91 -6.79
N LYS A 19 8.32 -0.29 -7.26
CA LYS A 19 7.77 -1.48 -6.64
C LYS A 19 8.32 -1.72 -5.24
N ILE A 20 9.57 -1.35 -5.02
CA ILE A 20 10.28 -1.63 -3.76
C ILE A 20 9.62 -0.93 -2.58
N ALA A 21 9.14 0.29 -2.76
CA ALA A 21 8.50 1.03 -1.69
C ALA A 21 7.27 0.30 -1.15
N LEU A 22 6.44 -0.22 -2.06
CA LEU A 22 5.25 -0.96 -1.66
C LEU A 22 5.59 -2.33 -1.09
N GLU A 23 6.60 -3.00 -1.63
CA GLU A 23 7.05 -4.28 -1.11
C GLU A 23 7.54 -4.17 0.33
N ARG A 24 8.28 -3.12 0.65
CA ARG A 24 8.74 -2.89 2.02
C ARG A 24 7.57 -2.65 2.96
N LEU A 25 6.58 -1.91 2.52
CA LEU A 25 5.39 -1.63 3.31
C LEU A 25 4.64 -2.93 3.63
N VAL A 26 4.43 -3.74 2.61
CA VAL A 26 3.71 -5.00 2.76
C VAL A 26 4.51 -6.00 3.59
N ALA A 27 5.84 -5.99 3.46
CA ALA A 27 6.69 -6.90 4.22
C ALA A 27 6.58 -6.68 5.73
N GLN A 28 6.28 -5.45 6.16
CA GLN A 28 6.05 -5.17 7.57
C GLN A 28 4.78 -5.83 8.08
N GLY A 29 3.79 -6.04 7.20
CA GLY A 29 2.58 -6.78 7.51
C GLY A 29 1.70 -6.20 8.60
N LYS A 30 1.90 -4.97 8.97
CA LYS A 30 1.13 -4.33 10.03
C LYS A 30 -0.13 -3.69 9.48
N ILE A 31 -1.26 -4.07 10.05
CA ILE A 31 -2.54 -3.47 9.70
C ILE A 31 -2.61 -2.05 10.26
N GLY A 32 -3.13 -1.13 9.46
CA GLY A 32 -3.27 0.25 9.90
C GLY A 32 -2.88 1.23 8.82
N ILE A 33 -2.66 2.47 9.23
CA ILE A 33 -2.31 3.55 8.32
C ILE A 33 -0.80 3.74 8.33
N HIS A 34 -0.21 3.76 7.13
CA HIS A 34 1.22 3.92 6.96
C HIS A 34 1.50 5.05 5.97
N GLU A 35 2.65 5.67 6.14
CA GLU A 35 3.10 6.71 5.22
C GLU A 35 4.17 6.13 4.30
N VAL A 36 3.99 6.36 3.00
CA VAL A 36 4.92 5.90 1.99
C VAL A 36 5.45 7.10 1.22
N LYS A 37 6.75 7.18 1.11
CA LYS A 37 7.37 8.22 0.31
C LYS A 37 7.50 7.72 -1.13
N TYR A 38 6.85 8.44 -2.04
CA TYR A 38 6.89 8.12 -3.46
C TYR A 38 7.35 9.36 -4.23
N LYS A 39 8.53 9.25 -4.84
CA LYS A 39 9.21 10.40 -5.46
C LYS A 39 9.36 11.51 -4.42
N ASP A 40 8.88 12.70 -4.71
CA ASP A 40 8.94 13.82 -3.76
C ASP A 40 7.66 13.98 -2.97
N THR A 41 6.77 13.01 -3.05
CA THR A 41 5.45 13.08 -2.44
C THR A 41 5.31 12.00 -1.38
N LYS A 42 4.72 12.37 -0.25
CA LYS A 42 4.35 11.40 0.78
C LYS A 42 2.87 11.12 0.66
N ILE A 43 2.54 9.84 0.59
CA ILE A 43 1.14 9.41 0.56
C ILE A 43 0.87 8.51 1.75
N LYS A 44 -0.36 8.56 2.24
CA LYS A 44 -0.80 7.67 3.31
C LYS A 44 -1.59 6.53 2.69
N VAL A 45 -1.29 5.33 3.15
CA VAL A 45 -1.99 4.13 2.71
C VAL A 45 -2.54 3.41 3.92
N GLU A 46 -3.65 2.73 3.72
CA GLU A 46 -4.26 1.91 4.76
C GLU A 46 -4.15 0.46 4.37
N ILE A 47 -3.67 -0.36 5.30
CA ILE A 47 -3.59 -1.80 5.11
C ILE A 47 -4.66 -2.45 5.96
N LYS A 48 -5.53 -3.21 5.32
CA LYS A 48 -6.58 -3.96 6.00
C LYS A 48 -6.42 -5.44 5.71
N LYS A 49 -6.87 -6.25 6.63
CA LYS A 49 -6.88 -7.69 6.43
C LYS A 49 -8.28 -8.14 6.04
N LYS A 50 -8.36 -8.89 4.96
CA LYS A 50 -9.61 -9.46 4.49
C LYS A 50 -9.43 -10.96 4.33
N GLY A 51 -9.94 -11.72 5.32
CA GLY A 51 -9.67 -13.14 5.35
C GLY A 51 -8.19 -13.40 5.53
N MET A 52 -7.56 -14.07 4.57
CA MET A 52 -6.12 -14.31 4.58
C MET A 52 -5.36 -13.31 3.70
N ASP A 53 -6.07 -12.42 3.06
CA ASP A 53 -5.48 -11.47 2.13
C ASP A 53 -5.25 -10.11 2.79
N LEU A 54 -4.28 -9.38 2.26
CA LEU A 54 -4.04 -7.99 2.66
C LEU A 54 -4.55 -7.07 1.57
N VAL A 55 -5.32 -6.06 1.98
CA VAL A 55 -5.85 -5.04 1.07
C VAL A 55 -5.14 -3.73 1.37
N VAL A 56 -4.51 -3.17 0.36
CA VAL A 56 -3.80 -1.89 0.47
C VAL A 56 -4.57 -0.86 -0.34
N LYS A 57 -4.96 0.21 0.32
CA LYS A 57 -5.67 1.29 -0.35
C LYS A 57 -5.12 2.62 0.11
N ARG A 58 -5.28 3.64 -0.73
CA ARG A 58 -4.84 4.97 -0.39
C ARG A 58 -5.77 5.57 0.67
N PHE A 59 -5.18 6.03 1.76
CA PHE A 59 -5.92 6.71 2.80
C PHE A 59 -6.09 8.17 2.44
N ARG A 60 -7.33 8.61 2.36
CA ARG A 60 -7.65 10.02 2.14
C ARG A 60 -8.33 10.56 3.38
N ALA A 61 -7.63 11.43 4.07
CA ALA A 61 -8.23 12.18 5.16
C ALA A 61 -8.98 13.36 4.57
N MET A 62 -10.24 13.43 4.86
CA MET A 62 -11.02 14.60 4.48
C MET A 62 -11.06 15.59 5.60
#